data_2d038ba669189357dc3de08e3f1b4b4b
#
_entry.id   2d038ba669189357dc3de08e3f1b4b4b
#
_cell.length_a   1.000
_cell.length_b   1.000
_cell.length_c   1.000
_cell.angle_alpha   90.00
_cell.angle_beta   90.00
_cell.angle_gamma   90.00
#
_symmetry.space_group_name_H-M   'P 1'
#
loop_
_entity.id
_entity.type
_entity.pdbx_description
1 polymer ?
#
loop_
_entity_poly.entity_id
_entity_poly.type
_entity_poly.pdbx_seq_one_letter_code
_entity_poly.pdbx_strand_id
1 'polypeptide(L)'
;MAASKSSDDSYPLPERFTPGLIGIVTVTYNSGSVLPDFIRSITQQSYTNFILYAIDNDSKDDTLPQLRNWDEERLVILANATNAGVAAGNNQGIRAAIEAGCEHVLLLNNDVVFGPELLGQLVKGLTQYNCDILVPLMYFHDRPDVIWCAGGYFQPRLGYRTLHYGEGDKDTGHFGQARAVTYAPTCCVLIRRTVFGEVGLMDERYFVYCDDVDFMLRVMKAGKVLYYLPDAKLWHKVNSLTGSESPFSMRYGARNRAFFIAKHLDRLSVALFNFLYPGYYLLRFVLAKDTLAAFRIKQAAWAEGKQLIKQ
;
A
#
# COMPACT_ATOMS: atom_id res chain seq x y z
N MET A 1 -12.13 -24.90 12.60
CA MET A 1 -11.16 -24.66 13.70
C MET A 1 -10.68 -23.24 13.55
N ALA A 2 -11.04 -22.37 14.49
CA ALA A 2 -10.59 -20.98 14.53
C ALA A 2 -9.07 -20.97 14.77
N ALA A 3 -8.32 -20.30 13.87
CA ALA A 3 -6.91 -20.05 14.09
C ALA A 3 -6.77 -19.21 15.38
N SER A 4 -6.02 -19.71 16.34
CA SER A 4 -5.68 -18.98 17.54
C SER A 4 -5.01 -17.65 17.14
N LYS A 5 -5.58 -16.51 17.56
CA LYS A 5 -4.89 -15.22 17.49
C LYS A 5 -3.54 -15.37 18.20
N SER A 6 -2.43 -15.21 17.50
CA SER A 6 -1.16 -14.99 18.15
C SER A 6 -1.24 -13.60 18.79
N SER A 7 -1.02 -13.50 20.09
CA SER A 7 -1.09 -12.27 20.87
C SER A 7 0.05 -11.27 20.56
N ASP A 8 0.91 -11.60 19.58
CA ASP A 8 2.14 -10.86 19.27
C ASP A 8 2.02 -9.80 18.17
N ASP A 9 0.88 -9.74 17.45
CA ASP A 9 0.76 -8.83 16.29
C ASP A 9 0.15 -7.46 16.65
N SER A 10 -0.35 -7.26 17.89
CA SER A 10 -1.00 -5.99 18.28
C SER A 10 0.02 -4.87 18.52
N TYR A 11 -0.29 -3.67 18.00
CA TYR A 11 0.51 -2.46 18.29
C TYR A 11 -0.12 -1.66 19.43
N PRO A 12 0.64 -1.27 20.49
CA PRO A 12 0.08 -0.53 21.62
C PRO A 12 -0.40 0.86 21.18
N LEU A 13 -1.64 1.20 21.55
CA LEU A 13 -2.24 2.50 21.24
C LEU A 13 -2.26 3.41 22.47
N PRO A 14 -1.81 4.68 22.36
CA PRO A 14 -2.03 5.68 23.41
C PRO A 14 -3.53 5.85 23.70
N GLU A 15 -3.91 6.10 24.95
CA GLU A 15 -5.31 6.32 25.33
C GLU A 15 -5.89 7.59 24.72
N ARG A 16 -5.07 8.65 24.61
CA ARG A 16 -5.50 9.96 24.10
C ARG A 16 -5.28 10.05 22.60
N PHE A 17 -6.24 10.69 21.91
CA PHE A 17 -6.16 11.07 20.51
C PHE A 17 -6.98 12.34 20.26
N THR A 18 -6.71 13.00 19.13
CA THR A 18 -7.45 14.19 18.69
C THR A 18 -8.50 13.75 17.65
N PRO A 19 -9.80 13.94 17.92
CA PRO A 19 -10.86 13.56 17.00
C PRO A 19 -10.68 14.21 15.62
N GLY A 20 -10.84 13.40 14.58
CA GLY A 20 -10.68 13.81 13.19
C GLY A 20 -9.25 14.09 12.74
N LEU A 21 -8.25 14.12 13.62
CA LEU A 21 -6.86 14.36 13.21
C LEU A 21 -6.34 13.20 12.35
N ILE A 22 -5.82 13.53 11.16
CA ILE A 22 -5.23 12.58 10.21
C ILE A 22 -3.70 12.66 10.28
N GLY A 23 -3.03 11.54 10.46
CA GLY A 23 -1.60 11.41 10.13
C GLY A 23 -1.46 10.95 8.69
N ILE A 24 -1.10 11.83 7.78
CA ILE A 24 -0.79 11.46 6.39
C ILE A 24 0.64 10.95 6.37
N VAL A 25 0.83 9.72 5.87
CA VAL A 25 2.14 9.07 5.78
C VAL A 25 2.50 8.88 4.32
N THR A 26 3.61 9.46 3.90
CA THR A 26 4.17 9.28 2.56
C THR A 26 5.64 8.87 2.64
N VAL A 27 6.01 7.83 1.89
CA VAL A 27 7.40 7.36 1.81
C VAL A 27 8.01 7.86 0.51
N THR A 28 9.11 8.60 0.58
CA THR A 28 9.82 9.13 -0.58
C THR A 28 11.14 8.40 -0.81
N TYR A 29 11.47 8.16 -2.07
CA TYR A 29 12.78 7.68 -2.53
C TYR A 29 13.02 8.10 -3.97
N ASN A 30 13.90 9.08 -4.20
CA ASN A 30 14.15 9.69 -5.51
C ASN A 30 12.84 10.14 -6.18
N SER A 31 12.04 10.90 -5.45
CA SER A 31 10.67 11.30 -5.83
C SER A 31 10.60 12.75 -6.35
N GLY A 32 11.72 13.42 -6.53
CA GLY A 32 11.79 14.86 -6.87
C GLY A 32 10.93 15.24 -8.07
N SER A 33 10.84 14.37 -9.08
CA SER A 33 10.03 14.63 -10.29
C SER A 33 8.52 14.58 -10.07
N VAL A 34 8.03 13.90 -9.04
CA VAL A 34 6.59 13.74 -8.76
C VAL A 34 6.08 14.62 -7.63
N LEU A 35 6.98 15.06 -6.74
CA LEU A 35 6.65 15.87 -5.56
C LEU A 35 5.93 17.18 -5.85
N PRO A 36 6.23 17.96 -6.89
CA PRO A 36 5.54 19.24 -7.14
C PRO A 36 4.03 19.13 -7.25
N ASP A 37 3.54 18.06 -7.91
CA ASP A 37 2.10 17.81 -8.05
C ASP A 37 1.49 17.32 -6.74
N PHE A 38 2.20 16.49 -6.00
CA PHE A 38 1.80 16.00 -4.67
C PHE A 38 1.69 17.17 -3.68
N ILE A 39 2.72 18.02 -3.59
CA ILE A 39 2.74 19.22 -2.75
C ILE A 39 1.54 20.10 -3.05
N ARG A 40 1.28 20.39 -4.34
CA ARG A 40 0.11 21.17 -4.75
C ARG A 40 -1.19 20.55 -4.29
N SER A 41 -1.34 19.21 -4.43
CA SER A 41 -2.55 18.49 -4.02
C SER A 41 -2.79 18.55 -2.51
N ILE A 42 -1.73 18.45 -1.69
CA ILE A 42 -1.80 18.60 -0.23
C ILE A 42 -2.14 20.04 0.19
N THR A 43 -1.46 21.01 -0.39
CA THR A 43 -1.64 22.43 -0.04
C THR A 43 -3.06 22.92 -0.31
N GLN A 44 -3.73 22.36 -1.33
CA GLN A 44 -5.10 22.74 -1.72
C GLN A 44 -6.21 22.06 -0.92
N GLN A 45 -5.89 21.18 0.05
CA GLN A 45 -6.93 20.48 0.79
C GLN A 45 -7.80 21.41 1.63
N SER A 46 -9.12 21.29 1.47
CA SER A 46 -10.12 21.99 2.28
C SER A 46 -10.17 21.47 3.72
N TYR A 47 -9.88 20.19 3.94
CA TYR A 47 -9.74 19.60 5.26
C TYR A 47 -8.32 19.83 5.79
N THR A 48 -8.19 20.66 6.83
CA THR A 48 -6.90 21.14 7.33
C THR A 48 -6.41 20.43 8.62
N ASN A 49 -7.24 19.57 9.25
CA ASN A 49 -6.88 18.88 10.49
C ASN A 49 -6.04 17.63 10.22
N PHE A 50 -4.78 17.84 9.78
CA PHE A 50 -3.84 16.76 9.51
C PHE A 50 -2.40 17.14 9.87
N ILE A 51 -1.55 16.13 10.04
CA ILE A 51 -0.09 16.20 10.08
C ILE A 51 0.43 15.35 8.92
N LEU A 52 1.36 15.88 8.12
CA LEU A 52 2.01 15.14 7.03
C LEU A 52 3.38 14.62 7.49
N TYR A 53 3.54 13.33 7.52
CA TYR A 53 4.82 12.65 7.77
C TYR A 53 5.42 12.24 6.43
N ALA A 54 6.49 12.90 6.01
CA ALA A 54 7.29 12.55 4.83
C ALA A 54 8.52 11.75 5.28
N ILE A 55 8.53 10.46 4.97
CA ILE A 55 9.62 9.56 5.31
C ILE A 55 10.55 9.44 4.11
N ASP A 56 11.69 10.11 4.16
CA ASP A 56 12.67 10.06 3.09
C ASP A 56 13.63 8.89 3.29
N ASN A 57 13.59 7.96 2.37
CA ASN A 57 14.39 6.74 2.38
C ASN A 57 15.78 6.92 1.72
N ASP A 58 16.52 7.96 2.14
CA ASP A 58 17.87 8.24 1.63
C ASP A 58 17.87 8.60 0.13
N SER A 59 16.98 9.52 -0.28
CA SER A 59 16.94 10.05 -1.64
C SER A 59 18.26 10.73 -2.04
N LYS A 60 18.67 10.55 -3.30
CA LYS A 60 19.90 11.11 -3.87
C LYS A 60 19.66 12.21 -4.88
N ASP A 61 18.39 12.44 -5.21
CA ASP A 61 17.93 13.55 -6.05
C ASP A 61 17.52 14.78 -5.22
N ASP A 62 16.75 15.68 -5.77
CA ASP A 62 16.26 16.89 -5.12
C ASP A 62 15.01 16.68 -4.23
N THR A 63 14.60 15.44 -3.94
CA THR A 63 13.46 15.11 -3.08
C THR A 63 13.54 15.80 -1.72
N LEU A 64 14.60 15.54 -0.96
CA LEU A 64 14.75 16.07 0.39
C LEU A 64 14.92 17.60 0.41
N PRO A 65 15.69 18.25 -0.51
CA PRO A 65 15.68 19.69 -0.70
C PRO A 65 14.29 20.29 -0.96
N GLN A 66 13.48 19.68 -1.83
CA GLN A 66 12.12 20.16 -2.09
C GLN A 66 11.24 20.09 -0.84
N LEU A 67 11.26 18.99 -0.09
CA LEU A 67 10.51 18.85 1.16
C LEU A 67 10.94 19.88 2.21
N ARG A 68 12.25 20.15 2.37
CA ARG A 68 12.76 21.12 3.34
C ARG A 68 12.46 22.58 2.97
N ASN A 69 12.32 22.86 1.68
CA ASN A 69 11.98 24.19 1.18
C ASN A 69 10.46 24.43 1.10
N TRP A 70 9.65 23.40 1.36
CA TRP A 70 8.21 23.57 1.40
C TRP A 70 7.78 24.19 2.72
N ASP A 71 7.23 25.41 2.66
CA ASP A 71 6.71 26.16 3.81
C ASP A 71 5.34 25.61 4.20
N GLU A 72 5.34 24.53 4.99
CA GLU A 72 4.14 23.84 5.48
C GLU A 72 4.35 23.45 6.94
N GLU A 73 3.66 24.15 7.85
CA GLU A 73 3.79 23.97 9.30
C GLU A 73 3.37 22.56 9.78
N ARG A 74 2.51 21.87 9.01
CA ARG A 74 2.03 20.52 9.33
C ARG A 74 2.96 19.41 8.81
N LEU A 75 4.07 19.76 8.16
CA LEU A 75 5.03 18.80 7.61
C LEU A 75 6.06 18.37 8.66
N VAL A 76 6.17 17.06 8.86
CA VAL A 76 7.24 16.43 9.65
C VAL A 76 8.07 15.55 8.72
N ILE A 77 9.36 15.84 8.60
CA ILE A 77 10.28 15.08 7.74
C ILE A 77 11.07 14.11 8.62
N LEU A 78 11.01 12.82 8.29
CA LEU A 78 11.80 11.74 8.88
C LEU A 78 12.77 11.22 7.82
N ALA A 79 14.04 11.66 7.89
CA ALA A 79 15.07 11.27 6.92
C ALA A 79 15.87 10.07 7.42
N ASN A 80 15.82 8.98 6.69
CA ASN A 80 16.57 7.76 6.95
C ASN A 80 18.00 7.86 6.37
N ALA A 81 18.96 7.25 7.04
CA ALA A 81 20.35 7.16 6.57
C ALA A 81 20.54 6.13 5.44
N THR A 82 19.57 5.24 5.24
CA THR A 82 19.55 4.21 4.20
C THR A 82 18.12 3.94 3.78
N ASN A 83 17.92 3.42 2.57
CA ASN A 83 16.59 3.01 2.11
C ASN A 83 16.12 1.77 2.90
N ALA A 84 15.16 1.97 3.80
CA ALA A 84 14.57 0.92 4.63
C ALA A 84 13.43 0.15 3.93
N GLY A 85 13.00 0.57 2.75
CA GLY A 85 11.85 0.02 2.02
C GLY A 85 10.52 0.67 2.40
N VAL A 86 9.48 0.31 1.65
CA VAL A 86 8.14 0.93 1.78
C VAL A 86 7.47 0.53 3.08
N ALA A 87 7.51 -0.76 3.44
CA ALA A 87 6.86 -1.26 4.66
C ALA A 87 7.44 -0.60 5.93
N ALA A 88 8.77 -0.53 6.05
CA ALA A 88 9.43 0.10 7.18
C ALA A 88 9.20 1.61 7.22
N GLY A 89 9.26 2.28 6.07
CA GLY A 89 8.95 3.72 5.98
C GLY A 89 7.51 4.03 6.39
N ASN A 90 6.54 3.27 5.90
CA ASN A 90 5.15 3.40 6.33
C ASN A 90 5.02 3.18 7.85
N ASN A 91 5.68 2.16 8.40
CA ASN A 91 5.62 1.89 9.83
C ASN A 91 6.20 3.03 10.68
N GLN A 92 7.29 3.69 10.24
CA GLN A 92 7.83 4.88 10.91
C GLN A 92 6.78 6.00 10.97
N GLY A 93 6.15 6.30 9.84
CA GLY A 93 5.10 7.31 9.77
C GLY A 93 3.84 6.94 10.57
N ILE A 94 3.41 5.67 10.53
CA ILE A 94 2.27 5.17 11.30
C ILE A 94 2.53 5.34 12.81
N ARG A 95 3.72 4.95 13.30
CA ARG A 95 4.10 5.12 14.72
C ARG A 95 4.07 6.60 15.10
N ALA A 96 4.72 7.46 14.32
CA ALA A 96 4.74 8.91 14.58
C ALA A 96 3.32 9.51 14.62
N ALA A 97 2.45 9.13 13.68
CA ALA A 97 1.06 9.58 13.65
C ALA A 97 0.27 9.12 14.88
N ILE A 98 0.40 7.86 15.28
CA ILE A 98 -0.28 7.30 16.46
C ILE A 98 0.23 7.97 17.73
N GLU A 99 1.54 8.17 17.89
CA GLU A 99 2.18 8.84 19.04
C GLU A 99 1.74 10.31 19.16
N ALA A 100 1.56 10.99 18.01
CA ALA A 100 1.01 12.36 17.98
C ALA A 100 -0.50 12.42 18.24
N GLY A 101 -1.16 11.28 18.45
CA GLY A 101 -2.59 11.21 18.77
C GLY A 101 -3.50 11.33 17.56
N CYS A 102 -3.05 11.01 16.34
CA CYS A 102 -3.92 10.97 15.18
C CYS A 102 -4.99 9.88 15.34
N GLU A 103 -6.25 10.22 15.07
CA GLU A 103 -7.37 9.26 15.08
C GLU A 103 -7.32 8.34 13.86
N HIS A 104 -6.84 8.88 12.75
CA HIS A 104 -6.75 8.19 11.48
C HIS A 104 -5.35 8.28 10.90
N VAL A 105 -4.94 7.26 10.18
CA VAL A 105 -3.71 7.27 9.38
C VAL A 105 -4.09 7.12 7.92
N LEU A 106 -3.64 8.04 7.08
CA LEU A 106 -3.75 7.97 5.63
C LEU A 106 -2.39 7.54 5.06
N LEU A 107 -2.29 6.31 4.56
CA LEU A 107 -1.16 5.93 3.73
C LEU A 107 -1.39 6.53 2.35
N LEU A 108 -0.45 7.31 1.87
CA LEU A 108 -0.59 8.09 0.63
C LEU A 108 0.72 8.13 -0.12
N ASN A 109 0.77 7.56 -1.31
CA ASN A 109 1.93 7.67 -2.18
C ASN A 109 2.14 9.12 -2.64
N ASN A 110 3.39 9.47 -2.98
CA ASN A 110 3.72 10.81 -3.47
C ASN A 110 3.62 10.97 -5.01
N ASP A 111 3.35 9.88 -5.72
CA ASP A 111 3.11 9.87 -7.17
C ASP A 111 1.62 9.94 -7.53
N VAL A 112 0.85 10.68 -6.74
CA VAL A 112 -0.59 10.89 -6.93
C VAL A 112 -0.93 12.37 -7.07
N VAL A 113 -2.05 12.64 -7.77
CA VAL A 113 -2.67 13.96 -7.90
C VAL A 113 -4.13 13.85 -7.48
N PHE A 114 -4.61 14.81 -6.71
CA PHE A 114 -6.00 14.77 -6.20
C PHE A 114 -6.56 16.17 -5.95
N GLY A 115 -7.90 16.26 -5.95
CA GLY A 115 -8.62 17.51 -5.72
C GLY A 115 -8.70 17.91 -4.24
N PRO A 116 -9.19 19.13 -3.95
CA PRO A 116 -9.19 19.71 -2.61
C PRO A 116 -10.09 19.00 -1.61
N GLU A 117 -11.03 18.20 -2.06
CA GLU A 117 -12.04 17.56 -1.19
C GLU A 117 -11.66 16.15 -0.74
N LEU A 118 -10.53 15.57 -1.20
CA LEU A 118 -10.18 14.17 -0.96
C LEU A 118 -10.19 13.82 0.53
N LEU A 119 -9.47 14.57 1.36
CA LEU A 119 -9.36 14.27 2.78
C LEU A 119 -10.70 14.37 3.51
N GLY A 120 -11.46 15.43 3.23
CA GLY A 120 -12.79 15.64 3.82
C GLY A 120 -13.79 14.53 3.45
N GLN A 121 -13.77 14.09 2.19
CA GLN A 121 -14.62 12.99 1.72
C GLN A 121 -14.25 11.68 2.38
N LEU A 122 -12.95 11.38 2.54
CA LEU A 122 -12.48 10.16 3.21
C LEU A 122 -12.89 10.13 4.69
N VAL A 123 -12.70 11.21 5.44
CA VAL A 123 -13.09 11.28 6.86
C VAL A 123 -14.61 11.14 7.03
N LYS A 124 -15.38 11.86 6.23
CA LYS A 124 -16.84 11.76 6.22
C LYS A 124 -17.30 10.34 5.91
N GLY A 125 -16.67 9.70 4.93
CA GLY A 125 -16.99 8.34 4.51
C GLY A 125 -16.75 7.29 5.60
N LEU A 126 -15.68 7.39 6.40
CA LEU A 126 -15.44 6.47 7.53
C LEU A 126 -16.61 6.46 8.52
N THR A 127 -17.18 7.63 8.81
CA THR A 127 -18.33 7.77 9.71
C THR A 127 -19.62 7.31 9.03
N GLN A 128 -19.85 7.75 7.79
CA GLN A 128 -21.07 7.46 7.03
C GLN A 128 -21.28 5.96 6.82
N TYR A 129 -20.21 5.21 6.51
CA TYR A 129 -20.30 3.77 6.23
C TYR A 129 -19.92 2.90 7.44
N ASN A 130 -19.62 3.52 8.58
CA ASN A 130 -19.19 2.83 9.80
C ASN A 130 -18.14 1.76 9.51
N CYS A 131 -17.10 2.12 8.75
CA CYS A 131 -16.04 1.23 8.33
C CYS A 131 -14.72 1.52 9.06
N ASP A 132 -13.81 0.56 9.05
CA ASP A 132 -12.47 0.67 9.66
C ASP A 132 -11.46 1.30 8.70
N ILE A 133 -11.65 1.05 7.40
CA ILE A 133 -10.74 1.45 6.33
C ILE A 133 -11.54 1.95 5.13
N LEU A 134 -11.04 3.00 4.49
CA LEU A 134 -11.66 3.57 3.30
C LEU A 134 -10.64 3.78 2.19
N VAL A 135 -11.03 3.42 0.96
CA VAL A 135 -10.22 3.60 -0.25
C VAL A 135 -10.98 4.43 -1.28
N PRO A 136 -10.35 5.41 -1.94
CA PRO A 136 -10.97 6.22 -3.00
C PRO A 136 -11.04 5.49 -4.34
N LEU A 137 -11.75 6.09 -5.30
CA LEU A 137 -11.64 5.76 -6.71
C LEU A 137 -10.31 6.30 -7.26
N MET A 138 -9.53 5.43 -7.85
CA MET A 138 -8.21 5.76 -8.40
C MET A 138 -8.20 5.59 -9.91
N TYR A 139 -7.72 6.61 -10.61
CA TYR A 139 -7.54 6.59 -12.06
C TYR A 139 -6.06 6.51 -12.44
N PHE A 140 -5.77 6.10 -13.66
CA PHE A 140 -4.46 6.31 -14.25
C PHE A 140 -4.26 7.81 -14.52
N HIS A 141 -3.10 8.36 -14.15
CA HIS A 141 -2.81 9.77 -14.38
C HIS A 141 -2.66 10.11 -15.88
N ASP A 142 -2.05 9.23 -16.65
CA ASP A 142 -1.86 9.38 -18.12
C ASP A 142 -3.13 9.13 -18.92
N ARG A 143 -4.13 8.51 -18.30
CA ARG A 143 -5.46 8.22 -18.87
C ARG A 143 -6.53 8.56 -17.86
N PRO A 144 -6.86 9.85 -17.65
CA PRO A 144 -7.62 10.34 -16.50
C PRO A 144 -9.08 9.89 -16.44
N ASP A 145 -9.60 9.29 -17.50
CA ASP A 145 -10.94 8.67 -17.60
C ASP A 145 -10.90 7.13 -17.47
N VAL A 146 -9.71 6.54 -17.26
CA VAL A 146 -9.54 5.09 -17.12
C VAL A 146 -9.25 4.75 -15.66
N ILE A 147 -10.05 3.84 -15.12
CA ILE A 147 -9.95 3.38 -13.73
C ILE A 147 -8.66 2.55 -13.56
N TRP A 148 -7.89 2.87 -12.51
CA TRP A 148 -6.83 2.00 -12.04
C TRP A 148 -7.33 1.08 -10.92
N CYS A 149 -8.12 1.62 -9.97
CA CYS A 149 -8.66 0.82 -8.87
C CYS A 149 -9.95 1.43 -8.31
N ALA A 150 -11.04 0.67 -8.35
CA ALA A 150 -12.30 0.96 -7.66
C ALA A 150 -12.49 0.01 -6.46
N GLY A 151 -11.45 -0.09 -5.60
CA GLY A 151 -11.32 -1.15 -4.62
C GLY A 151 -10.93 -2.48 -5.25
N GLY A 152 -10.84 -3.54 -4.46
CA GLY A 152 -10.37 -4.82 -4.95
C GLY A 152 -10.82 -6.00 -4.10
N TYR A 153 -10.37 -7.18 -4.52
CA TYR A 153 -10.69 -8.42 -3.81
C TYR A 153 -9.58 -9.44 -3.88
N PHE A 154 -9.57 -10.33 -2.90
CA PHE A 154 -8.72 -11.50 -2.89
C PHE A 154 -9.36 -12.68 -3.61
N GLN A 155 -8.52 -13.49 -4.26
CA GLN A 155 -8.89 -14.78 -4.84
C GLN A 155 -8.28 -15.91 -3.99
N PRO A 156 -8.97 -16.46 -2.98
CA PRO A 156 -8.39 -17.43 -2.04
C PRO A 156 -7.84 -18.68 -2.74
N ARG A 157 -8.56 -19.21 -3.74
CA ARG A 157 -8.15 -20.41 -4.50
C ARG A 157 -6.87 -20.20 -5.33
N LEU A 158 -6.51 -18.95 -5.61
CA LEU A 158 -5.26 -18.58 -6.31
C LEU A 158 -4.20 -18.02 -5.33
N GLY A 159 -4.21 -18.53 -4.09
CA GLY A 159 -3.28 -18.14 -3.06
C GLY A 159 -3.43 -16.66 -2.65
N TYR A 160 -4.66 -16.18 -2.56
CA TYR A 160 -4.99 -14.78 -2.26
C TYR A 160 -4.38 -13.79 -3.25
N ARG A 161 -4.37 -14.14 -4.55
CA ARG A 161 -4.08 -13.16 -5.60
C ARG A 161 -5.08 -12.01 -5.49
N THR A 162 -4.59 -10.78 -5.63
CA THR A 162 -5.42 -9.58 -5.62
C THR A 162 -5.81 -9.17 -7.04
N LEU A 163 -7.00 -8.61 -7.17
CA LEU A 163 -7.49 -7.97 -8.38
C LEU A 163 -8.16 -6.65 -8.00
N HIS A 164 -8.00 -5.64 -8.85
CA HIS A 164 -8.73 -4.38 -8.76
C HIS A 164 -10.05 -4.47 -9.52
N TYR A 165 -11.09 -3.89 -8.97
CA TYR A 165 -12.32 -3.68 -9.73
C TYR A 165 -12.12 -2.54 -10.73
N GLY A 166 -12.58 -2.73 -11.96
CA GLY A 166 -12.58 -1.71 -13.01
C GLY A 166 -11.21 -1.40 -13.61
N GLU A 167 -10.14 -2.16 -13.29
CA GLU A 167 -8.81 -1.88 -13.81
C GLU A 167 -8.78 -1.94 -15.34
N GLY A 168 -8.42 -0.80 -15.96
CA GLY A 168 -8.36 -0.64 -17.41
C GLY A 168 -9.68 -0.24 -18.08
N ASP A 169 -10.80 -0.21 -17.34
CA ASP A 169 -12.09 0.21 -17.84
C ASP A 169 -12.18 1.75 -17.91
N LYS A 170 -12.87 2.27 -18.93
CA LYS A 170 -13.33 3.66 -18.90
C LYS A 170 -14.40 3.84 -17.82
N ASP A 171 -14.30 4.94 -17.07
CA ASP A 171 -15.33 5.29 -16.09
C ASP A 171 -16.61 5.75 -16.81
N THR A 172 -17.60 4.88 -16.83
CA THR A 172 -18.94 5.16 -17.35
C THR A 172 -19.99 5.23 -16.23
N GLY A 173 -19.54 5.37 -14.97
CA GLY A 173 -20.40 5.41 -13.79
C GLY A 173 -20.71 4.04 -13.19
N HIS A 174 -20.19 2.94 -13.71
CA HIS A 174 -20.43 1.57 -13.19
C HIS A 174 -20.01 1.41 -11.74
N PHE A 175 -18.99 2.14 -11.31
CA PHE A 175 -18.42 2.10 -9.98
C PHE A 175 -18.85 3.29 -9.12
N GLY A 176 -19.97 3.96 -9.46
CA GLY A 176 -20.49 5.13 -8.77
C GLY A 176 -21.16 4.86 -7.41
N GLN A 177 -21.13 3.63 -6.90
CA GLN A 177 -21.71 3.28 -5.60
C GLN A 177 -20.64 2.79 -4.63
N ALA A 178 -20.68 3.32 -3.40
CA ALA A 178 -19.83 2.85 -2.31
C ALA A 178 -20.19 1.41 -1.94
N ARG A 179 -19.17 0.59 -1.64
CA ARG A 179 -19.37 -0.83 -1.33
C ARG A 179 -18.23 -1.40 -0.48
N ALA A 180 -18.54 -2.46 0.25
CA ALA A 180 -17.53 -3.25 0.93
C ALA A 180 -16.63 -3.96 -0.09
N VAL A 181 -15.32 -3.95 0.16
CA VAL A 181 -14.30 -4.63 -0.62
C VAL A 181 -13.37 -5.40 0.31
N THR A 182 -12.54 -6.30 -0.20
CA THR A 182 -11.66 -7.11 0.66
C THR A 182 -10.20 -6.76 0.51
N TYR A 183 -9.85 -6.01 -0.53
CA TYR A 183 -8.50 -5.54 -0.80
C TYR A 183 -8.50 -4.10 -1.31
N ALA A 184 -7.46 -3.35 -0.97
CA ALA A 184 -7.09 -2.08 -1.57
C ALA A 184 -5.56 -1.93 -1.56
N PRO A 185 -4.96 -1.32 -2.60
CA PRO A 185 -3.55 -0.95 -2.57
C PRO A 185 -3.32 0.18 -1.57
N THR A 186 -2.17 0.21 -0.90
CA THR A 186 -1.83 1.27 0.06
C THR A 186 -1.39 2.58 -0.59
N CYS A 187 -1.59 2.71 -1.89
CA CYS A 187 -1.36 3.95 -2.64
C CYS A 187 -2.16 5.15 -2.07
N CYS A 188 -3.41 4.92 -1.68
CA CYS A 188 -4.22 5.88 -0.91
C CYS A 188 -5.26 5.10 -0.10
N VAL A 189 -5.07 5.04 1.21
CA VAL A 189 -6.00 4.33 2.10
C VAL A 189 -6.06 4.99 3.46
N LEU A 190 -7.27 5.39 3.89
CA LEU A 190 -7.51 5.95 5.22
C LEU A 190 -7.90 4.83 6.19
N ILE A 191 -7.17 4.73 7.30
CA ILE A 191 -7.24 3.63 8.27
C ILE A 191 -7.50 4.21 9.66
N ARG A 192 -8.50 3.68 10.38
CA ARG A 192 -8.66 3.99 11.81
C ARG A 192 -7.47 3.46 12.61
N ARG A 193 -6.93 4.24 13.55
CA ARG A 193 -5.79 3.82 14.40
C ARG A 193 -6.03 2.48 15.11
N THR A 194 -7.28 2.17 15.46
CA THR A 194 -7.67 0.92 16.13
C THR A 194 -7.34 -0.33 15.32
N VAL A 195 -7.31 -0.23 13.99
CA VAL A 195 -6.89 -1.33 13.11
C VAL A 195 -5.46 -1.76 13.41
N PHE A 196 -4.55 -0.80 13.59
CA PHE A 196 -3.14 -1.12 13.94
C PHE A 196 -3.03 -1.75 15.33
N GLY A 197 -3.86 -1.35 16.28
CA GLY A 197 -3.93 -1.97 17.60
C GLY A 197 -4.34 -3.44 17.57
N GLU A 198 -5.13 -3.86 16.59
CA GLU A 198 -5.65 -5.22 16.52
C GLU A 198 -4.93 -6.10 15.47
N VAL A 199 -4.47 -5.49 14.37
CA VAL A 199 -3.85 -6.18 13.24
C VAL A 199 -2.32 -6.07 13.26
N GLY A 200 -1.80 -5.06 13.98
CA GLY A 200 -0.39 -4.70 13.99
C GLY A 200 0.02 -3.87 12.78
N LEU A 201 1.31 -3.67 12.64
CA LEU A 201 1.92 -2.87 11.58
C LEU A 201 2.19 -3.71 10.32
N MET A 202 2.80 -3.08 9.30
CA MET A 202 3.24 -3.78 8.09
C MET A 202 4.44 -4.69 8.39
N ASP A 203 4.56 -5.80 7.67
CA ASP A 203 5.70 -6.71 7.81
C ASP A 203 6.90 -6.17 7.00
N GLU A 204 7.89 -5.65 7.70
CA GLU A 204 9.05 -4.96 7.12
C GLU A 204 9.95 -5.88 6.28
N ARG A 205 9.81 -7.21 6.40
CA ARG A 205 10.53 -8.20 5.57
C ARG A 205 10.18 -8.10 4.09
N TYR A 206 9.03 -7.50 3.74
CA TYR A 206 8.66 -7.31 2.34
C TYR A 206 9.54 -6.27 1.61
N PHE A 207 10.02 -5.26 2.27
CA PHE A 207 10.75 -4.12 1.71
C PHE A 207 9.90 -3.30 0.73
N VAL A 208 9.41 -3.90 -0.38
CA VAL A 208 8.53 -3.30 -1.39
C VAL A 208 7.72 -4.42 -2.08
N TYR A 209 6.51 -4.14 -2.50
CA TYR A 209 5.54 -5.08 -3.08
C TYR A 209 5.06 -6.17 -2.10
N CYS A 210 3.82 -6.54 -2.19
CA CYS A 210 3.11 -7.49 -1.32
C CYS A 210 3.00 -7.08 0.16
N ASP A 211 3.61 -6.00 0.61
CA ASP A 211 3.43 -5.43 1.95
C ASP A 211 1.97 -5.01 2.18
N ASP A 212 1.37 -4.36 1.20
CA ASP A 212 -0.04 -4.03 1.15
C ASP A 212 -0.94 -5.28 1.11
N VAL A 213 -0.58 -6.27 0.30
CA VAL A 213 -1.33 -7.54 0.18
C VAL A 213 -1.33 -8.30 1.51
N ASP A 214 -0.18 -8.36 2.20
CA ASP A 214 -0.04 -8.97 3.52
C ASP A 214 -0.90 -8.24 4.56
N PHE A 215 -0.76 -6.92 4.63
CA PHE A 215 -1.48 -6.10 5.59
C PHE A 215 -2.99 -6.22 5.39
N MET A 216 -3.49 -6.05 4.16
CA MET A 216 -4.91 -6.14 3.85
C MET A 216 -5.48 -7.56 4.05
N LEU A 217 -4.69 -8.61 3.84
CA LEU A 217 -5.12 -9.98 4.15
C LEU A 217 -5.29 -10.19 5.67
N ARG A 218 -4.39 -9.62 6.50
CA ARG A 218 -4.52 -9.65 7.96
C ARG A 218 -5.74 -8.84 8.43
N VAL A 219 -5.97 -7.68 7.84
CA VAL A 219 -7.15 -6.83 8.05
C VAL A 219 -8.43 -7.62 7.77
N MET A 220 -8.52 -8.24 6.59
CA MET A 220 -9.67 -9.07 6.20
C MET A 220 -9.88 -10.25 7.17
N LYS A 221 -8.81 -10.97 7.54
CA LYS A 221 -8.88 -12.10 8.49
C LYS A 221 -9.29 -11.67 9.90
N ALA A 222 -8.99 -10.43 10.29
CA ALA A 222 -9.42 -9.83 11.56
C ALA A 222 -10.89 -9.36 11.53
N GLY A 223 -11.59 -9.51 10.40
CA GLY A 223 -12.98 -9.11 10.25
C GLY A 223 -13.20 -7.60 10.18
N LYS A 224 -12.16 -6.84 9.84
CA LYS A 224 -12.27 -5.38 9.66
C LYS A 224 -13.02 -5.03 8.38
N VAL A 225 -13.75 -3.93 8.45
CA VAL A 225 -14.60 -3.47 7.36
C VAL A 225 -13.85 -2.47 6.48
N LEU A 226 -13.56 -2.87 5.25
CA LEU A 226 -12.96 -2.02 4.22
C LEU A 226 -14.02 -1.61 3.21
N TYR A 227 -14.14 -0.29 2.96
CA TYR A 227 -15.08 0.26 1.98
C TYR A 227 -14.36 1.02 0.87
N TYR A 228 -14.91 0.93 -0.32
CA TYR A 228 -14.60 1.75 -1.48
C TYR A 228 -15.57 2.94 -1.55
N LEU A 229 -15.03 4.15 -1.78
CA LEU A 229 -15.78 5.41 -1.87
C LEU A 229 -15.57 6.06 -3.25
N PRO A 230 -16.59 6.08 -4.14
CA PRO A 230 -16.47 6.63 -5.48
C PRO A 230 -16.37 8.17 -5.53
N ASP A 231 -16.87 8.87 -4.50
CA ASP A 231 -16.85 10.32 -4.45
C ASP A 231 -15.45 10.88 -4.19
N ALA A 232 -14.63 10.16 -3.41
CA ALA A 232 -13.21 10.47 -3.21
C ALA A 232 -12.42 9.97 -4.42
N LYS A 233 -11.69 10.86 -5.10
CA LYS A 233 -11.01 10.56 -6.37
C LYS A 233 -9.56 11.02 -6.36
N LEU A 234 -8.68 10.21 -6.97
CA LEU A 234 -7.30 10.60 -7.25
C LEU A 234 -6.80 9.99 -8.56
N TRP A 235 -5.67 10.51 -9.06
CA TRP A 235 -4.97 10.07 -10.26
C TRP A 235 -3.56 9.62 -9.88
N HIS A 236 -3.22 8.37 -10.20
CA HIS A 236 -1.97 7.73 -9.85
C HIS A 236 -1.03 7.65 -11.04
N LYS A 237 0.21 8.14 -10.90
CA LYS A 237 1.29 8.05 -11.90
C LYS A 237 1.95 6.68 -11.84
N VAL A 238 1.18 5.64 -12.17
CA VAL A 238 1.58 4.23 -12.03
C VAL A 238 2.92 3.95 -12.70
N ASN A 239 3.82 3.22 -12.01
CA ASN A 239 5.16 2.85 -12.48
C ASN A 239 6.13 4.03 -12.76
N SER A 240 5.83 5.23 -12.28
CA SER A 240 6.69 6.41 -12.52
C SER A 240 8.09 6.26 -11.92
N LEU A 241 8.23 5.52 -10.81
CA LEU A 241 9.48 5.42 -10.05
C LEU A 241 10.19 4.05 -10.16
N THR A 242 9.50 2.94 -10.41
CA THR A 242 10.10 1.59 -10.30
C THR A 242 10.21 0.81 -11.62
N GLY A 243 9.39 1.13 -12.61
CA GLY A 243 9.31 0.38 -13.88
C GLY A 243 8.76 -1.04 -13.72
N SER A 244 7.84 -1.46 -14.59
CA SER A 244 7.09 -2.72 -14.43
C SER A 244 7.89 -4.02 -14.66
N GLU A 245 9.00 -3.98 -15.40
CA GLU A 245 9.80 -5.17 -15.80
C GLU A 245 11.30 -5.04 -15.48
N SER A 246 11.65 -4.27 -14.46
CA SER A 246 13.04 -4.15 -14.03
C SER A 246 13.52 -5.43 -13.30
N PRO A 247 14.84 -5.74 -13.29
CA PRO A 247 15.38 -6.83 -12.46
C PRO A 247 14.99 -6.72 -10.99
N PHE A 248 14.85 -5.48 -10.49
CA PHE A 248 14.40 -5.17 -9.13
C PHE A 248 12.95 -5.63 -8.93
N SER A 249 12.02 -5.23 -9.80
CA SER A 249 10.59 -5.59 -9.68
C SER A 249 10.39 -7.11 -9.83
N MET A 250 11.12 -7.76 -10.74
CA MET A 250 11.08 -9.22 -10.91
C MET A 250 11.57 -9.95 -9.65
N ARG A 251 12.66 -9.50 -9.04
CA ARG A 251 13.22 -10.10 -7.83
C ARG A 251 12.23 -9.96 -6.66
N TYR A 252 11.84 -8.74 -6.31
CA TYR A 252 10.99 -8.52 -5.15
C TYR A 252 9.57 -9.10 -5.35
N GLY A 253 9.02 -9.04 -6.56
CA GLY A 253 7.73 -9.67 -6.87
C GLY A 253 7.76 -11.18 -6.65
N ALA A 254 8.77 -11.89 -7.16
CA ALA A 254 8.88 -13.34 -6.99
C ALA A 254 9.20 -13.73 -5.53
N ARG A 255 10.17 -13.04 -4.89
CA ARG A 255 10.59 -13.26 -3.51
C ARG A 255 9.41 -13.08 -2.54
N ASN A 256 8.74 -11.96 -2.65
CA ASN A 256 7.69 -11.59 -1.71
C ASN A 256 6.42 -12.43 -1.91
N ARG A 257 6.13 -12.82 -3.16
CA ARG A 257 5.05 -13.78 -3.42
C ARG A 257 5.32 -15.15 -2.78
N ALA A 258 6.56 -15.65 -2.85
CA ALA A 258 6.94 -16.89 -2.18
C ALA A 258 6.84 -16.79 -0.67
N PHE A 259 7.30 -15.67 -0.09
CA PHE A 259 7.19 -15.40 1.35
C PHE A 259 5.71 -15.30 1.80
N PHE A 260 4.89 -14.54 1.07
CA PHE A 260 3.46 -14.40 1.35
C PHE A 260 2.74 -15.76 1.37
N ILE A 261 2.99 -16.62 0.38
CA ILE A 261 2.43 -17.96 0.31
C ILE A 261 2.87 -18.80 1.51
N ALA A 262 4.15 -18.77 1.85
CA ALA A 262 4.68 -19.51 2.99
C ALA A 262 4.12 -19.03 4.34
N LYS A 263 3.81 -17.73 4.45
CA LYS A 263 3.27 -17.10 5.67
C LYS A 263 1.78 -17.37 5.87
N HIS A 264 0.98 -17.37 4.81
CA HIS A 264 -0.47 -17.28 4.93
C HIS A 264 -1.25 -18.55 4.56
N LEU A 265 -0.62 -19.48 3.82
CA LEU A 265 -1.31 -20.66 3.34
C LEU A 265 -0.97 -21.91 4.17
N ASP A 266 -1.85 -22.92 4.09
CA ASP A 266 -1.61 -24.24 4.65
C ASP A 266 -0.49 -25.00 3.92
N ARG A 267 0.05 -26.04 4.56
CA ARG A 267 1.21 -26.80 4.04
C ARG A 267 1.00 -27.41 2.66
N LEU A 268 -0.22 -27.89 2.36
CA LEU A 268 -0.52 -28.52 1.07
C LEU A 268 -0.55 -27.45 -0.03
N SER A 269 -1.22 -26.33 0.24
CA SER A 269 -1.23 -25.17 -0.66
C SER A 269 0.18 -24.63 -0.91
N VAL A 270 1.01 -24.50 0.14
CA VAL A 270 2.42 -24.10 0.01
C VAL A 270 3.19 -25.05 -0.90
N ALA A 271 3.04 -26.37 -0.73
CA ALA A 271 3.69 -27.36 -1.58
C ALA A 271 3.25 -27.24 -3.05
N LEU A 272 1.94 -27.08 -3.28
CA LEU A 272 1.37 -26.89 -4.61
C LEU A 272 1.93 -25.63 -5.29
N PHE A 273 1.92 -24.48 -4.63
CA PHE A 273 2.43 -23.23 -5.21
C PHE A 273 3.94 -23.24 -5.39
N ASN A 274 4.69 -23.95 -4.55
CA ASN A 274 6.12 -24.16 -4.74
C ASN A 274 6.44 -25.00 -6.00
N PHE A 275 5.52 -25.79 -6.49
CA PHE A 275 5.62 -26.46 -7.77
C PHE A 275 5.14 -25.57 -8.92
N LEU A 276 3.98 -24.94 -8.77
CA LEU A 276 3.32 -24.17 -9.83
C LEU A 276 4.12 -22.92 -10.27
N TYR A 277 4.61 -22.11 -9.32
CA TYR A 277 5.30 -20.85 -9.68
C TYR A 277 6.65 -21.07 -10.39
N PRO A 278 7.56 -21.93 -9.88
CA PRO A 278 8.78 -22.27 -10.61
C PRO A 278 8.50 -22.88 -11.99
N GLY A 279 7.48 -23.75 -12.09
CA GLY A 279 7.02 -24.31 -13.36
C GLY A 279 6.47 -23.24 -14.32
N TYR A 280 5.71 -22.29 -13.82
CA TYR A 280 5.25 -21.14 -14.61
C TYR A 280 6.40 -20.26 -15.12
N TYR A 281 7.42 -19.99 -14.29
CA TYR A 281 8.60 -19.24 -14.73
C TYR A 281 9.38 -19.99 -15.81
N LEU A 282 9.52 -21.32 -15.67
CA LEU A 282 10.12 -22.16 -16.69
C LEU A 282 9.34 -22.12 -18.00
N LEU A 283 8.02 -22.25 -17.93
CA LEU A 283 7.13 -22.19 -19.10
C LEU A 283 7.26 -20.84 -19.81
N ARG A 284 7.28 -19.72 -19.09
CA ARG A 284 7.50 -18.39 -19.69
C ARG A 284 8.83 -18.30 -20.42
N PHE A 285 9.91 -18.88 -19.86
CA PHE A 285 11.21 -18.92 -20.50
C PHE A 285 11.19 -19.77 -21.77
N VAL A 286 10.62 -20.99 -21.71
CA VAL A 286 10.51 -21.89 -22.85
C VAL A 286 9.68 -21.26 -24.00
N LEU A 287 8.63 -20.49 -23.66
CA LEU A 287 7.80 -19.77 -24.62
C LEU A 287 8.41 -18.41 -25.05
N ALA A 288 9.69 -18.16 -24.76
CA ALA A 288 10.41 -16.92 -25.07
C ALA A 288 9.71 -15.62 -24.57
N LYS A 289 8.87 -15.72 -23.53
CA LYS A 289 8.23 -14.58 -22.85
C LYS A 289 9.13 -13.96 -21.79
N ASP A 290 10.12 -14.68 -21.30
CA ASP A 290 11.16 -14.23 -20.38
C ASP A 290 12.54 -14.54 -20.95
N THR A 291 13.51 -13.68 -20.70
CA THR A 291 14.93 -13.95 -20.97
C THR A 291 15.49 -14.97 -19.97
N LEU A 292 16.61 -15.60 -20.28
CA LEU A 292 17.32 -16.49 -19.34
C LEU A 292 17.69 -15.75 -18.04
N ALA A 293 18.07 -14.47 -18.13
CA ALA A 293 18.37 -13.63 -16.97
C ALA A 293 17.13 -13.43 -16.08
N ALA A 294 15.99 -13.06 -16.68
CA ALA A 294 14.72 -12.90 -15.96
C ALA A 294 14.27 -14.22 -15.28
N PHE A 295 14.39 -15.35 -15.98
CA PHE A 295 14.10 -16.67 -15.42
C PHE A 295 14.97 -16.98 -14.20
N ARG A 296 16.29 -16.78 -14.31
CA ARG A 296 17.23 -17.02 -13.20
C ARG A 296 16.93 -16.12 -11.99
N ILE A 297 16.65 -14.83 -12.23
CA ILE A 297 16.27 -13.88 -11.16
C ILE A 297 15.02 -14.37 -10.43
N LYS A 298 13.95 -14.73 -11.16
CA LYS A 298 12.68 -15.17 -10.55
C LYS A 298 12.84 -16.48 -9.76
N GLN A 299 13.63 -17.44 -10.26
CA GLN A 299 13.89 -18.70 -9.57
C GLN A 299 14.69 -18.52 -8.27
N ALA A 300 15.77 -17.72 -8.32
CA ALA A 300 16.60 -17.41 -7.15
C ALA A 300 15.77 -16.63 -6.09
N ALA A 301 15.02 -15.64 -6.53
CA ALA A 301 14.16 -14.83 -5.66
C ALA A 301 13.05 -15.65 -5.00
N TRP A 302 12.44 -16.60 -5.72
CA TRP A 302 11.48 -17.53 -5.14
C TRP A 302 12.08 -18.38 -4.01
N ALA A 303 13.30 -18.89 -4.23
CA ALA A 303 14.02 -19.65 -3.21
C ALA A 303 14.37 -18.78 -1.98
N GLU A 304 14.82 -17.53 -2.19
CA GLU A 304 15.07 -16.53 -1.14
C GLU A 304 13.80 -16.28 -0.30
N GLY A 305 12.66 -16.03 -0.95
CA GLY A 305 11.40 -15.73 -0.28
C GLY A 305 10.91 -16.84 0.66
N LYS A 306 11.12 -18.10 0.30
CA LYS A 306 10.80 -19.24 1.18
C LYS A 306 11.61 -19.27 2.46
N GLN A 307 12.81 -18.69 2.47
CA GLN A 307 13.69 -18.68 3.65
C GLN A 307 13.31 -17.59 4.65
N LEU A 308 12.64 -16.51 4.21
CA LEU A 308 12.22 -15.40 5.07
C LEU A 308 11.26 -15.82 6.19
N ILE A 309 10.54 -16.92 6.02
CA ILE A 309 9.62 -17.43 7.06
C ILE A 309 10.36 -17.95 8.31
N LYS A 310 11.66 -18.19 8.19
CA LYS A 310 12.49 -18.72 9.27
C LYS A 310 13.20 -17.62 10.09
N GLN A 311 13.11 -16.39 9.61
CA GLN A 311 13.59 -15.17 10.26
C GLN A 311 12.45 -14.50 11.04
#